data_832c6609ea1375eee83d597c07d3d72b
#
_entry.id   832c6609ea1375eee83d597c07d3d72b
#
_cell.length_a   1.000
_cell.length_b   1.000
_cell.length_c   1.000
_cell.angle_alpha   90.00
_cell.angle_beta   90.00
_cell.angle_gamma   90.00
#
_symmetry.space_group_name_H-M   'P 1'
#
loop_
_entity.id
_entity.type
_entity.pdbx_description
1 polymer ?
#
loop_
_entity_poly.entity_id
_entity_poly.type
_entity_poly.pdbx_seq_one_letter_code
_entity_poly.pdbx_strand_id
1 'polypeptide(L)'
;MAAPGKRSFWLHQLAEYIVGGAMLAAGLQSPKPLVPALVGSLILINTAIVDAPFGAFRLVGRRLHRILDYIVLGVALVACAAPGTDVATRLVQLLIVIVLAVVVWRTDYSAAKPKVKQLVSATPEGKAD
;
A
#
# COMPACT_ATOMS: atom_id res chain seq x y z
N MET A 1 11.90 4.30 -14.32
CA MET A 1 12.76 4.28 -13.12
C MET A 1 12.10 5.08 -12.01
N ALA A 2 12.17 4.59 -10.80
CA ALA A 2 11.74 5.37 -9.64
C ALA A 2 12.70 6.56 -9.44
N ALA A 3 12.19 7.67 -8.87
CA ALA A 3 13.02 8.81 -8.49
C ALA A 3 14.13 8.38 -7.49
N PRO A 4 15.28 9.08 -7.43
CA PRO A 4 16.35 8.74 -6.48
C PRO A 4 15.82 8.62 -5.05
N GLY A 5 16.12 7.52 -4.37
CA GLY A 5 15.65 7.24 -3.01
C GLY A 5 14.21 6.72 -2.90
N LYS A 6 13.45 6.65 -3.99
CA LYS A 6 12.11 6.07 -4.04
C LYS A 6 12.16 4.60 -4.44
N ARG A 7 11.21 3.82 -3.94
CA ARG A 7 11.06 2.39 -4.22
C ARG A 7 9.95 2.13 -5.23
N SER A 8 10.08 1.01 -5.95
CA SER A 8 9.07 0.58 -6.92
C SER A 8 7.74 0.32 -6.25
N PHE A 9 6.64 0.60 -6.95
CA PHE A 9 5.29 0.46 -6.42
C PHE A 9 4.90 -0.99 -6.04
N TRP A 10 5.43 -2.00 -6.73
CA TRP A 10 5.16 -3.39 -6.37
C TRP A 10 5.71 -3.78 -4.97
N LEU A 11 6.84 -3.17 -4.55
CA LEU A 11 7.39 -3.37 -3.20
C LEU A 11 6.47 -2.75 -2.13
N HIS A 12 5.85 -1.62 -2.44
CA HIS A 12 4.84 -1.00 -1.60
C HIS A 12 3.66 -1.94 -1.38
N GLN A 13 3.08 -2.48 -2.47
CA GLN A 13 1.98 -3.43 -2.37
C GLN A 13 2.35 -4.68 -1.57
N LEU A 14 3.53 -5.24 -1.80
CA LEU A 14 4.00 -6.39 -1.04
C LEU A 14 4.11 -6.07 0.45
N ALA A 15 4.67 -4.91 0.80
CA ALA A 15 4.77 -4.45 2.19
C ALA A 15 3.38 -4.29 2.83
N GLU A 16 2.42 -3.70 2.11
CA GLU A 16 1.04 -3.54 2.59
C GLU A 16 0.35 -4.89 2.82
N TYR A 17 0.51 -5.87 1.92
CA TYR A 17 -0.03 -7.21 2.13
C TYR A 17 0.55 -7.88 3.36
N ILE A 18 1.87 -7.78 3.57
CA ILE A 18 2.54 -8.34 4.76
C ILE A 18 2.04 -7.64 6.03
N VAL A 19 2.05 -6.32 6.03
CA VAL A 19 1.67 -5.49 7.19
C VAL A 19 0.18 -5.63 7.50
N GLY A 20 -0.68 -5.59 6.50
CA GLY A 20 -2.12 -5.76 6.65
C GLY A 20 -2.48 -7.16 7.13
N GLY A 21 -1.84 -8.20 6.58
CA GLY A 21 -2.01 -9.59 7.01
C GLY A 21 -1.54 -9.81 8.44
N ALA A 22 -0.38 -9.28 8.81
CA ALA A 22 0.15 -9.34 10.17
C ALA A 22 -0.78 -8.61 11.16
N MET A 23 -1.29 -7.44 10.80
CA MET A 23 -2.23 -6.67 11.62
C MET A 23 -3.55 -7.41 11.81
N LEU A 24 -4.09 -7.98 10.74
CA LEU A 24 -5.32 -8.77 10.81
C LEU A 24 -5.13 -10.00 11.72
N ALA A 25 -4.05 -10.75 11.53
CA ALA A 25 -3.73 -11.93 12.34
C ALA A 25 -3.52 -11.59 13.82
N ALA A 26 -2.75 -10.54 14.12
CA ALA A 26 -2.54 -10.05 15.48
C ALA A 26 -3.86 -9.55 16.10
N GLY A 27 -4.66 -8.85 15.31
CA GLY A 27 -5.97 -8.35 15.73
C GLY A 27 -6.92 -9.48 16.13
N LEU A 28 -7.03 -10.53 15.32
CA LEU A 28 -7.88 -11.69 15.61
C LEU A 28 -7.47 -12.44 16.88
N GLN A 29 -6.20 -12.33 17.29
CA GLN A 29 -5.67 -12.93 18.51
C GLN A 29 -5.78 -12.01 19.74
N SER A 30 -6.17 -10.75 19.53
CA SER A 30 -6.33 -9.77 20.62
C SER A 30 -7.58 -10.06 21.44
N PRO A 31 -7.57 -9.76 22.75
CA PRO A 31 -8.77 -9.82 23.61
C PRO A 31 -9.93 -8.94 23.11
N LYS A 32 -9.64 -7.88 22.34
CA LYS A 32 -10.61 -7.01 21.67
C LYS A 32 -10.28 -6.91 20.18
N PRO A 33 -10.70 -7.89 19.38
CA PRO A 33 -10.24 -8.06 18.01
C PRO A 33 -10.79 -7.03 17.02
N LEU A 34 -11.93 -6.40 17.31
CA LEU A 34 -12.70 -5.62 16.33
C LEU A 34 -11.85 -4.51 15.70
N VAL A 35 -11.26 -3.62 16.51
CA VAL A 35 -10.54 -2.44 15.99
C VAL A 35 -9.27 -2.85 15.22
N PRO A 36 -8.36 -3.67 15.78
CA PRO A 36 -7.16 -4.04 15.05
C PRO A 36 -7.45 -4.91 13.82
N ALA A 37 -8.46 -5.78 13.85
CA ALA A 37 -8.86 -6.57 12.69
C ALA A 37 -9.44 -5.69 11.57
N LEU A 38 -10.22 -4.66 11.91
CA LEU A 38 -10.71 -3.68 10.93
C LEU A 38 -9.56 -2.91 10.28
N VAL A 39 -8.58 -2.46 11.07
CA VAL A 39 -7.40 -1.77 10.52
C VAL A 39 -6.64 -2.66 9.55
N GLY A 40 -6.34 -3.91 9.92
CA GLY A 40 -5.69 -4.88 9.04
C GLY A 40 -6.49 -5.13 7.76
N SER A 41 -7.80 -5.28 7.87
CA SER A 41 -8.69 -5.47 6.72
C SER A 41 -8.71 -4.26 5.79
N LEU A 42 -8.72 -3.04 6.33
CA LEU A 42 -8.66 -1.80 5.53
C LEU A 42 -7.36 -1.71 4.73
N ILE A 43 -6.22 -2.04 5.32
CA ILE A 43 -4.94 -2.08 4.63
C ILE A 43 -5.00 -3.08 3.46
N LEU A 44 -5.48 -4.31 3.71
CA LEU A 44 -5.57 -5.35 2.68
C LEU A 44 -6.52 -4.99 1.55
N ILE A 45 -7.68 -4.43 1.86
CA ILE A 45 -8.66 -3.97 0.85
C ILE A 45 -8.06 -2.86 0.01
N ASN A 46 -7.43 -1.86 0.65
CA ASN A 46 -6.79 -0.75 -0.06
C ASN A 46 -5.75 -1.25 -1.06
N THR A 47 -4.91 -2.21 -0.66
CA THR A 47 -3.91 -2.82 -1.53
C THR A 47 -4.53 -3.65 -2.66
N ALA A 48 -5.63 -4.36 -2.38
CA ALA A 48 -6.28 -5.24 -3.36
C ALA A 48 -6.99 -4.48 -4.48
N ILE A 49 -7.47 -3.26 -4.23
CA ILE A 49 -8.25 -2.48 -5.21
C ILE A 49 -7.40 -1.63 -6.15
N VAL A 50 -6.11 -1.46 -5.91
CA VAL A 50 -5.25 -0.61 -6.74
C VAL A 50 -4.95 -1.22 -8.11
N ASP A 51 -4.96 -0.40 -9.16
CA ASP A 51 -4.53 -0.82 -10.51
C ASP A 51 -2.99 -0.88 -10.59
N ALA A 52 -2.46 -2.03 -10.22
CA ALA A 52 -1.03 -2.30 -10.16
C ALA A 52 -0.78 -3.82 -10.16
N PRO A 53 0.47 -4.30 -10.29
CA PRO A 53 0.79 -5.72 -10.50
C PRO A 53 0.13 -6.69 -9.52
N PHE A 54 0.05 -6.32 -8.24
CA PHE A 54 -0.55 -7.16 -7.19
C PHE A 54 -1.98 -6.74 -6.79
N GLY A 55 -2.58 -5.78 -7.48
CA GLY A 55 -3.98 -5.40 -7.27
C GLY A 55 -4.92 -6.51 -7.78
N ALA A 56 -5.77 -7.04 -6.90
CA ALA A 56 -6.69 -8.12 -7.25
C ALA A 56 -7.86 -7.63 -8.10
N PHE A 57 -8.37 -6.43 -7.80
CA PHE A 57 -9.57 -5.89 -8.43
C PHE A 57 -9.30 -4.73 -9.40
N ARG A 58 -8.16 -4.05 -9.31
CA ARG A 58 -7.72 -2.97 -10.21
C ARG A 58 -8.74 -1.87 -10.45
N LEU A 59 -9.40 -1.43 -9.37
CA LEU A 59 -10.50 -0.45 -9.42
C LEU A 59 -10.02 1.00 -9.32
N VAL A 60 -8.90 1.25 -8.65
CA VAL A 60 -8.42 2.61 -8.36
C VAL A 60 -7.00 2.84 -8.91
N GLY A 61 -6.80 4.00 -9.51
CA GLY A 61 -5.47 4.40 -9.98
C GLY A 61 -4.52 4.74 -8.82
N ARG A 62 -3.22 4.70 -9.08
CA ARG A 62 -2.16 4.94 -8.06
C ARG A 62 -2.28 6.30 -7.35
N ARG A 63 -2.81 7.34 -7.99
CA ARG A 63 -3.02 8.64 -7.37
C ARG A 63 -4.08 8.58 -6.27
N LEU A 64 -5.21 7.93 -6.58
CA LEU A 64 -6.28 7.75 -5.60
C LEU A 64 -5.84 6.81 -4.48
N HIS A 65 -5.15 5.73 -4.81
CA HIS A 65 -4.56 4.81 -3.82
C HIS A 65 -3.64 5.56 -2.83
N ARG A 66 -2.79 6.47 -3.30
CA ARG A 66 -1.97 7.31 -2.42
C ARG A 66 -2.79 8.12 -1.40
N ILE A 67 -3.92 8.66 -1.82
CA ILE A 67 -4.83 9.38 -0.92
C ILE A 67 -5.42 8.41 0.10
N LEU A 68 -5.86 7.24 -0.36
CA LEU A 68 -6.38 6.18 0.51
C LEU A 68 -5.33 5.69 1.51
N ASP A 69 -4.06 5.57 1.13
CA ASP A 69 -2.95 5.22 2.04
C ASP A 69 -2.84 6.23 3.20
N TYR A 70 -2.92 7.53 2.91
CA TYR A 70 -2.90 8.55 3.96
C TYR A 70 -4.13 8.46 4.86
N ILE A 71 -5.31 8.16 4.30
CA ILE A 71 -6.55 7.96 5.08
C ILE A 71 -6.42 6.73 5.97
N VAL A 72 -5.98 5.60 5.43
CA VAL A 72 -5.77 4.35 6.17
C VAL A 72 -4.72 4.55 7.27
N LEU A 73 -3.62 5.24 6.97
CA LEU A 73 -2.58 5.58 7.94
C LEU A 73 -3.14 6.43 9.09
N GLY A 74 -3.94 7.45 8.78
CA GLY A 74 -4.61 8.29 9.78
C GLY A 74 -5.59 7.49 10.64
N VAL A 75 -6.42 6.64 10.04
CA VAL A 75 -7.34 5.73 10.75
C VAL A 75 -6.58 4.78 11.65
N ALA A 76 -5.49 4.16 11.16
CA ALA A 76 -4.66 3.25 11.94
C ALA A 76 -4.00 3.95 13.14
N LEU A 77 -3.55 5.19 12.96
CA LEU A 77 -2.97 5.99 14.03
C LEU A 77 -4.00 6.33 15.11
N VAL A 78 -5.20 6.78 14.71
CA VAL A 78 -6.30 7.07 15.66
C VAL A 78 -6.74 5.81 16.39
N ALA A 79 -6.79 4.67 15.69
CA ALA A 79 -7.13 3.38 16.27
C ALA A 79 -6.15 2.91 17.36
N CYS A 80 -4.89 3.38 17.36
CA CYS A 80 -3.95 3.11 18.44
C CYS A 80 -4.42 3.67 19.80
N ALA A 81 -5.27 4.70 19.79
CA ALA A 81 -5.86 5.30 21.00
C ALA A 81 -7.18 4.64 21.42
N ALA A 82 -7.63 3.59 20.72
CA ALA A 82 -8.92 2.95 21.01
C ALA A 82 -8.96 2.43 22.45
N PRO A 83 -10.05 2.71 23.19
CA PRO A 83 -10.17 2.29 24.58
C PRO A 83 -10.26 0.76 24.70
N GLY A 84 -9.59 0.22 25.70
CA GLY A 84 -9.61 -1.20 26.01
C GLY A 84 -8.73 -2.08 25.11
N THR A 85 -7.94 -1.49 24.21
CA THR A 85 -6.88 -2.22 23.50
C THR A 85 -5.76 -2.54 24.49
N ASP A 86 -5.34 -3.79 24.54
CA ASP A 86 -4.22 -4.23 25.37
C ASP A 86 -2.88 -3.65 24.87
N VAL A 87 -1.90 -3.59 25.77
CA VAL A 87 -0.61 -2.97 25.48
C VAL A 87 0.11 -3.67 24.33
N ALA A 88 0.09 -5.00 24.28
CA ALA A 88 0.76 -5.76 23.23
C ALA A 88 0.18 -5.44 21.85
N THR A 89 -1.14 -5.48 21.70
CA THR A 89 -1.83 -5.13 20.45
C THR A 89 -1.55 -3.68 20.04
N ARG A 90 -1.53 -2.74 21.01
CA ARG A 90 -1.22 -1.33 20.75
C ARG A 90 0.20 -1.13 20.24
N LEU A 91 1.18 -1.82 20.82
CA LEU A 91 2.57 -1.75 20.37
C LEU A 91 2.74 -2.30 18.95
N VAL A 92 2.12 -3.44 18.64
CA VAL A 92 2.10 -4.00 17.28
C VAL A 92 1.46 -3.01 16.30
N GLN A 93 0.35 -2.42 16.66
CA GLN A 93 -0.35 -1.44 15.81
C GLN A 93 0.48 -0.18 15.57
N LEU A 94 1.16 0.36 16.59
CA LEU A 94 2.09 1.48 16.46
C LEU A 94 3.26 1.14 15.53
N LEU A 95 3.85 -0.03 15.69
CA LEU A 95 4.91 -0.51 14.80
C LEU A 95 4.44 -0.56 13.34
N ILE A 96 3.25 -1.09 13.11
CA ILE A 96 2.63 -1.18 11.78
C ILE A 96 2.39 0.23 11.20
N VAL A 97 1.89 1.17 11.98
CA VAL A 97 1.71 2.58 11.55
C VAL A 97 3.05 3.18 11.13
N ILE A 98 4.12 2.97 11.88
CA ILE A 98 5.46 3.48 11.56
C ILE A 98 5.96 2.86 10.24
N VAL A 99 5.86 1.54 10.09
CA VAL A 99 6.27 0.83 8.86
C VAL A 99 5.47 1.34 7.67
N LEU A 100 4.16 1.46 7.81
CA LEU A 100 3.28 1.95 6.75
C LEU A 100 3.62 3.40 6.36
N ALA A 101 3.88 4.28 7.32
CA ALA A 101 4.30 5.65 7.08
C ALA A 101 5.60 5.73 6.28
N VAL A 102 6.59 4.90 6.64
CA VAL A 102 7.86 4.81 5.90
C VAL A 102 7.64 4.27 4.49
N VAL A 103 6.81 3.24 4.32
CA VAL A 103 6.49 2.64 3.02
C VAL A 103 5.82 3.68 2.12
N VAL A 104 4.80 4.39 2.60
CA VAL A 104 4.10 5.44 1.85
C VAL A 104 5.08 6.57 1.46
N TRP A 105 5.91 7.02 2.39
CA TRP A 105 6.89 8.08 2.13
C TRP A 105 7.94 7.68 1.08
N ARG A 106 8.39 6.43 1.10
CA ARG A 106 9.44 5.89 0.22
C ARG A 106 8.95 5.46 -1.16
N THR A 107 7.64 5.41 -1.39
CA THR A 107 7.06 4.85 -2.62
C THR A 107 6.98 5.89 -3.73
N ASP A 108 7.26 5.45 -4.96
CA ASP A 108 6.98 6.19 -6.17
C ASP A 108 5.61 5.78 -6.73
N TYR A 109 4.65 6.69 -6.63
CA TYR A 109 3.27 6.50 -7.12
C TYR A 109 3.09 6.85 -8.60
N SER A 110 4.16 7.17 -9.34
CA SER A 110 4.05 7.45 -10.76
C SER A 110 3.50 6.26 -11.53
N ALA A 111 2.61 6.53 -12.49
CA ALA A 111 2.06 5.48 -13.33
C ALA A 111 3.14 4.88 -14.21
N ALA A 112 3.12 3.56 -14.43
CA ALA A 112 3.96 2.91 -15.42
C ALA A 112 3.73 3.53 -16.80
N LYS A 113 4.80 3.89 -17.50
CA LYS A 113 4.68 4.41 -18.87
C LYS A 113 4.04 3.35 -19.77
N PRO A 114 3.05 3.70 -20.60
CA PRO A 114 2.44 2.74 -21.53
C PRO A 114 3.50 2.13 -22.44
N LYS A 115 3.57 0.80 -22.53
CA LYS A 115 4.51 0.07 -23.40
C LYS A 115 4.39 0.45 -24.88
N VAL A 116 3.25 0.97 -25.32
CA VAL A 116 2.97 1.38 -26.70
C VAL A 116 3.92 2.47 -27.20
N LYS A 117 4.32 3.42 -26.36
CA LYS A 117 5.29 4.46 -26.76
C LYS A 117 6.69 3.93 -27.05
N GLN A 118 7.08 2.81 -26.44
CA GLN A 118 8.39 2.20 -26.70
C GLN A 118 8.44 1.46 -28.03
N LEU A 119 7.33 0.86 -28.46
CA LEU A 119 7.24 0.16 -29.74
C LEU A 119 7.27 1.15 -30.93
N VAL A 120 6.61 2.29 -30.81
CA VAL A 120 6.58 3.32 -31.85
C VAL A 120 7.95 4.01 -32.01
N SER A 121 8.69 4.21 -30.91
CA SER A 121 10.03 4.81 -30.96
C SER A 121 11.12 3.83 -31.38
N ALA A 122 10.85 2.53 -31.41
CA ALA A 122 11.77 1.49 -31.82
C ALA A 122 11.61 1.07 -33.30
N THR A 123 10.62 1.62 -34.01
CA THR A 123 10.50 1.39 -35.47
C THR A 123 11.56 2.23 -36.16
N PRO A 124 12.58 1.63 -36.83
CA PRO A 124 13.55 2.40 -37.59
C PRO A 124 12.80 3.05 -38.76
N GLU A 125 12.99 4.37 -38.92
CA GLU A 125 12.59 5.05 -40.15
C GLU A 125 13.21 4.28 -41.33
N GLY A 126 12.35 3.66 -42.12
CA GLY A 126 12.77 2.99 -43.32
C GLY A 126 13.56 3.98 -44.18
N LYS A 127 14.83 3.70 -44.43
CA LYS A 127 15.55 4.34 -45.53
C LYS A 127 14.72 4.17 -46.79
N ALA A 128 14.12 5.26 -47.24
CA ALA A 128 13.71 5.38 -48.62
C ALA A 128 14.98 5.58 -49.43
N ASP A 129 15.39 4.57 -50.18
CA ASP A 129 16.33 4.69 -51.28
C ASP A 129 15.60 5.31 -52.49
#